data_1f203f3d56d375fd0c4684a9f5c31e9d
#
_entry.id   1f203f3d56d375fd0c4684a9f5c31e9d
#
_cell.length_a   1.000
_cell.length_b   1.000
_cell.length_c   1.000
_cell.angle_alpha   90.00
_cell.angle_beta   90.00
_cell.angle_gamma   90.00
#
_symmetry.space_group_name_H-M   'P 1'
#
loop_
_entity.id
_entity.type
_entity.pdbx_description
1 polymer ?
#
loop_
_entity_poly.entity_id
_entity_poly.type
_entity_poly.pdbx_seq_one_letter_code
_entity_poly.pdbx_strand_id
1 'polypeptide(L)'
;MFIDEVIITVKAGNGGDGSAAFRREKFIQFGGPDGGDGGKGGDVVFVADSNINTLIDFKFKKLFKAQNGENGQKKQMYGKKGEDLIIKVPVGTQVRDFTTGKLILDMSVNGEQRVLLKGGKGGYGNIHFKNSIRKAPKIAEKGGEGAEIKVKLELKLLADVALVGYPSVGKSSFINKVSAANSKVGSYHFTTLEPKLGVVRLEEGKSFVIADIPGLIEGAHEGVGLGDKFLKHIERCKMIYHIVDVAEIEGRDCIEDFEKINHELKKFSEKLAGKKQIVIANKMDLIWDMEKFEKFKSYLAEKGIEIYPVSVLLNEGLKEILYKTYDMLSHIEREPLEEETDITKLLKELKIEKEDFEITRDEEDAIVVGGRIVDDVLAKYVIGMDDESLVTFLHMMRNLGMEEALQEFGVQDGDTVKIADVEFEYFE
;
A
#
# COMPACT_ATOMS: atom_id res chain seq x y z
N MET A 1 -15.06 -17.76 1.28
CA MET A 1 -13.81 -17.71 2.06
C MET A 1 -13.35 -16.25 2.04
N PHE A 2 -13.20 -15.62 3.18
CA PHE A 2 -12.72 -14.24 3.30
C PHE A 2 -11.20 -14.27 3.51
N ILE A 3 -10.45 -13.50 2.76
CA ILE A 3 -8.99 -13.39 2.88
C ILE A 3 -8.68 -11.94 3.21
N ASP A 4 -8.06 -11.74 4.35
CA ASP A 4 -7.69 -10.45 4.94
C ASP A 4 -6.18 -10.16 4.83
N GLU A 5 -5.37 -11.19 4.63
CA GLU A 5 -3.93 -11.06 4.45
C GLU A 5 -3.46 -11.86 3.22
N VAL A 6 -2.64 -11.23 2.39
CA VAL A 6 -2.03 -11.90 1.24
C VAL A 6 -0.66 -11.27 0.92
N ILE A 7 0.26 -12.10 0.47
CA ILE A 7 1.59 -11.66 0.04
C ILE A 7 1.64 -11.71 -1.49
N ILE A 8 2.05 -10.59 -2.09
CA ILE A 8 2.23 -10.47 -3.54
C ILE A 8 3.60 -9.85 -3.85
N THR A 9 4.10 -10.14 -5.04
CA THR A 9 5.28 -9.48 -5.61
C THR A 9 4.81 -8.50 -6.66
N VAL A 10 5.26 -7.27 -6.57
CA VAL A 10 4.95 -6.22 -7.54
C VAL A 10 6.22 -5.72 -8.18
N LYS A 11 6.20 -5.57 -9.51
CA LYS A 11 7.34 -5.11 -10.30
C LYS A 11 6.90 -4.01 -11.24
N ALA A 12 7.59 -2.88 -11.20
CA ALA A 12 7.40 -1.81 -12.17
C ALA A 12 7.97 -2.21 -13.54
N GLY A 13 7.52 -1.58 -14.60
CA GLY A 13 8.05 -1.81 -15.93
C GLY A 13 9.47 -1.28 -16.06
N ASN A 14 10.34 -1.99 -16.74
CA ASN A 14 11.65 -1.47 -17.13
C ASN A 14 11.48 -0.39 -18.21
N GLY A 15 12.36 0.59 -18.25
CA GLY A 15 12.49 1.48 -19.39
C GLY A 15 12.94 0.73 -20.63
N GLY A 16 12.61 1.23 -21.80
CA GLY A 16 13.16 0.76 -23.06
C GLY A 16 14.56 1.32 -23.29
N ASP A 17 15.41 0.62 -23.99
CA ASP A 17 16.76 1.08 -24.32
C ASP A 17 16.73 2.17 -25.40
N GLY A 18 17.67 3.10 -25.32
CA GLY A 18 17.97 4.03 -26.38
C GLY A 18 18.59 3.31 -27.59
N SER A 19 18.43 3.88 -28.75
CA SER A 19 18.97 3.34 -29.99
C SER A 19 20.31 3.96 -30.35
N ALA A 20 21.30 3.13 -30.72
CA ALA A 20 22.60 3.59 -31.27
C ALA A 20 22.61 3.59 -32.81
N ALA A 21 21.45 3.80 -33.45
CA ALA A 21 21.33 3.75 -34.91
C ALA A 21 21.92 4.98 -35.59
N PHE A 22 22.38 4.75 -36.83
CA PHE A 22 22.91 5.77 -37.72
C PHE A 22 21.99 5.95 -38.93
N ARG A 23 21.91 7.17 -39.45
CA ARG A 23 21.22 7.49 -40.68
C ARG A 23 21.90 6.81 -41.86
N ARG A 24 21.15 6.08 -42.65
CA ARG A 24 21.61 5.44 -43.89
C ARG A 24 20.69 5.83 -45.01
N GLU A 25 21.22 6.59 -45.97
CA GLU A 25 20.47 6.99 -47.17
C GLU A 25 21.31 6.73 -48.41
N LYS A 26 20.63 6.57 -49.55
CA LYS A 26 21.27 6.43 -50.85
C LYS A 26 22.12 7.67 -51.09
N PHE A 27 23.41 7.51 -51.42
CA PHE A 27 24.41 8.53 -51.66
C PHE A 27 24.94 9.31 -50.42
N ILE A 28 24.56 8.90 -49.18
CA ILE A 28 25.17 9.41 -47.95
C ILE A 28 26.03 8.33 -47.35
N GLN A 29 27.36 8.45 -47.49
CA GLN A 29 28.30 7.44 -47.06
C GLN A 29 28.46 7.40 -45.52
N PHE A 30 28.38 8.57 -44.87
CA PHE A 30 28.45 8.71 -43.40
C PHE A 30 27.27 9.55 -42.90
N GLY A 31 26.21 8.87 -42.52
CA GLY A 31 25.09 9.52 -41.82
C GLY A 31 25.42 9.74 -40.35
N GLY A 32 24.91 10.84 -39.79
CA GLY A 32 25.06 11.13 -38.34
C GLY A 32 24.24 10.18 -37.46
N PRO A 33 24.37 10.29 -36.12
CA PRO A 33 23.56 9.53 -35.16
C PRO A 33 22.08 9.84 -35.37
N ASP A 34 21.24 8.82 -35.34
CA ASP A 34 19.82 8.87 -35.71
C ASP A 34 18.95 7.99 -34.80
N GLY A 35 19.52 7.57 -33.65
CA GLY A 35 18.82 6.75 -32.68
C GLY A 35 17.88 7.58 -31.81
N GLY A 36 16.64 7.12 -31.65
CA GLY A 36 15.65 7.70 -30.71
C GLY A 36 15.79 7.13 -29.31
N ASP A 37 15.13 7.78 -28.34
CA ASP A 37 15.14 7.37 -26.96
C ASP A 37 14.17 6.22 -26.70
N GLY A 38 14.45 5.41 -25.69
CA GLY A 38 13.52 4.41 -25.19
C GLY A 38 12.34 5.02 -24.44
N GLY A 39 11.23 4.31 -24.38
CA GLY A 39 10.05 4.67 -23.62
C GLY A 39 10.20 4.42 -22.11
N LYS A 40 9.57 5.21 -21.27
CA LYS A 40 9.47 4.94 -19.82
C LYS A 40 8.69 3.64 -19.59
N GLY A 41 9.08 2.82 -18.61
CA GLY A 41 8.28 1.70 -18.12
C GLY A 41 7.00 2.15 -17.40
N GLY A 42 5.99 1.27 -17.33
CA GLY A 42 4.75 1.51 -16.63
C GLY A 42 4.94 1.55 -15.12
N ASP A 43 4.17 2.41 -14.45
CA ASP A 43 4.13 2.53 -12.99
C ASP A 43 3.22 1.44 -12.39
N VAL A 44 3.38 1.11 -11.09
CA VAL A 44 2.45 0.28 -10.32
C VAL A 44 1.60 1.19 -9.45
N VAL A 45 0.29 1.21 -9.69
CA VAL A 45 -0.67 2.08 -9.04
C VAL A 45 -1.69 1.25 -8.28
N PHE A 46 -1.87 1.51 -6.99
CA PHE A 46 -2.97 0.97 -6.19
C PHE A 46 -4.18 1.89 -6.25
N VAL A 47 -5.36 1.29 -6.34
CA VAL A 47 -6.64 2.01 -6.36
C VAL A 47 -7.58 1.37 -5.36
N ALA A 48 -8.09 2.16 -4.41
CA ALA A 48 -9.11 1.71 -3.48
C ALA A 48 -10.49 1.68 -4.13
N ASP A 49 -11.15 0.53 -4.12
CA ASP A 49 -12.47 0.33 -4.75
C ASP A 49 -13.45 -0.25 -3.73
N SER A 50 -14.51 0.50 -3.41
CA SER A 50 -15.56 0.08 -2.46
C SER A 50 -16.42 -1.09 -2.95
N ASN A 51 -16.35 -1.44 -4.23
CA ASN A 51 -17.06 -2.60 -4.78
C ASN A 51 -16.32 -3.91 -4.50
N ILE A 52 -15.05 -3.85 -4.13
CA ILE A 52 -14.23 -5.00 -3.75
C ILE A 52 -14.25 -5.13 -2.23
N ASN A 53 -14.58 -6.32 -1.71
CA ASN A 53 -14.71 -6.55 -0.26
C ASN A 53 -13.73 -7.59 0.29
N THR A 54 -12.81 -8.13 -0.52
CA THR A 54 -11.90 -9.20 -0.12
C THR A 54 -10.64 -9.19 -0.98
N LEU A 55 -9.54 -9.72 -0.43
CA LEU A 55 -8.29 -9.91 -1.14
C LEU A 55 -8.18 -11.28 -1.83
N ILE A 56 -9.32 -11.98 -2.05
CA ILE A 56 -9.31 -13.35 -2.57
C ILE A 56 -8.64 -13.49 -3.93
N ASP A 57 -8.76 -12.50 -4.81
CA ASP A 57 -8.20 -12.53 -6.17
C ASP A 57 -6.66 -12.58 -6.13
N PHE A 58 -6.05 -11.98 -5.11
CA PHE A 58 -4.60 -11.98 -4.90
C PHE A 58 -4.05 -13.32 -4.41
N LYS A 59 -4.91 -14.24 -3.96
CA LYS A 59 -4.49 -15.61 -3.61
C LYS A 59 -4.02 -16.39 -4.81
N PHE A 60 -4.67 -16.18 -5.95
CA PHE A 60 -4.41 -16.94 -7.18
C PHE A 60 -3.32 -16.31 -8.04
N LYS A 61 -3.20 -15.00 -8.04
CA LYS A 61 -2.16 -14.26 -8.77
C LYS A 61 -1.25 -13.56 -7.78
N LYS A 62 0.01 -14.00 -7.71
CA LYS A 62 1.01 -13.47 -6.75
C LYS A 62 2.03 -12.54 -7.38
N LEU A 63 2.17 -12.55 -8.70
CA LEU A 63 3.11 -11.69 -9.42
C LEU A 63 2.34 -10.67 -10.27
N PHE A 64 2.62 -9.41 -10.02
CA PHE A 64 2.03 -8.27 -10.71
C PHE A 64 3.16 -7.45 -11.34
N LYS A 65 3.23 -7.43 -12.67
CA LYS A 65 4.27 -6.73 -13.43
C LYS A 65 3.62 -5.71 -14.36
N ALA A 66 4.09 -4.44 -14.28
CA ALA A 66 3.72 -3.41 -15.24
C ALA A 66 4.45 -3.62 -16.56
N GLN A 67 3.95 -3.01 -17.63
CA GLN A 67 4.50 -3.13 -18.96
C GLN A 67 5.85 -2.40 -19.06
N ASN A 68 6.82 -2.99 -19.74
CA ASN A 68 8.07 -2.31 -20.05
C ASN A 68 7.85 -1.23 -21.11
N GLY A 69 8.71 -0.22 -21.12
CA GLY A 69 8.81 0.73 -22.23
C GLY A 69 9.38 0.05 -23.48
N GLU A 70 9.00 0.52 -24.65
CA GLU A 70 9.57 0.07 -25.91
C GLU A 70 10.93 0.71 -26.13
N ASN A 71 11.82 -0.02 -26.82
CA ASN A 71 13.15 0.50 -27.19
C ASN A 71 13.01 1.62 -28.24
N GLY A 72 13.95 2.57 -28.21
CA GLY A 72 14.10 3.57 -29.22
C GLY A 72 14.43 2.98 -30.59
N GLN A 73 13.98 3.61 -31.65
CA GLN A 73 14.15 3.12 -33.01
C GLN A 73 15.01 4.10 -33.85
N LYS A 74 15.30 3.69 -35.09
CA LYS A 74 15.95 4.53 -36.10
C LYS A 74 15.09 5.73 -36.45
N LYS A 75 15.66 6.74 -37.11
CA LYS A 75 14.98 7.98 -37.52
C LYS A 75 14.43 8.78 -36.34
N GLN A 76 15.15 8.75 -35.21
CA GLN A 76 14.82 9.48 -34.00
C GLN A 76 13.43 9.13 -33.42
N MET A 77 12.90 7.94 -33.74
CA MET A 77 11.61 7.51 -33.22
C MET A 77 11.76 7.03 -31.78
N TYR A 78 11.02 7.70 -30.89
CA TYR A 78 10.96 7.34 -29.48
C TYR A 78 10.19 6.04 -29.27
N GLY A 79 10.65 5.21 -28.32
CA GLY A 79 9.88 4.06 -27.83
C GLY A 79 8.62 4.51 -27.11
N LYS A 80 7.53 3.74 -27.22
CA LYS A 80 6.29 4.01 -26.51
C LYS A 80 6.47 3.77 -25.01
N LYS A 81 5.80 4.60 -24.19
CA LYS A 81 5.68 4.38 -22.75
C LYS A 81 4.94 3.06 -22.48
N GLY A 82 5.41 2.25 -21.53
CA GLY A 82 4.67 1.09 -21.02
C GLY A 82 3.41 1.52 -20.28
N GLU A 83 2.38 0.69 -20.36
CA GLU A 83 1.12 0.93 -19.65
C GLU A 83 1.30 0.74 -18.13
N ASP A 84 0.67 1.62 -17.36
CA ASP A 84 0.68 1.55 -15.92
C ASP A 84 -0.17 0.35 -15.45
N LEU A 85 0.30 -0.37 -14.44
CA LEU A 85 -0.43 -1.46 -13.82
C LEU A 85 -1.31 -0.93 -12.70
N ILE A 86 -2.62 -1.03 -12.89
CA ILE A 86 -3.60 -0.65 -11.89
C ILE A 86 -3.99 -1.88 -11.08
N ILE A 87 -3.73 -1.85 -9.77
CA ILE A 87 -4.10 -2.89 -8.82
C ILE A 87 -5.24 -2.36 -7.94
N LYS A 88 -6.45 -2.89 -8.16
CA LYS A 88 -7.61 -2.52 -7.38
C LYS A 88 -7.64 -3.33 -6.08
N VAL A 89 -7.78 -2.65 -4.95
CA VAL A 89 -7.87 -3.25 -3.62
C VAL A 89 -9.11 -2.74 -2.88
N PRO A 90 -9.62 -3.50 -1.91
CA PRO A 90 -10.68 -3.01 -1.03
C PRO A 90 -10.27 -1.74 -0.29
N VAL A 91 -11.26 -0.89 0.02
CA VAL A 91 -11.04 0.25 0.93
C VAL A 91 -10.62 -0.28 2.31
N GLY A 92 -9.58 0.31 2.89
CA GLY A 92 -8.99 -0.14 4.16
C GLY A 92 -7.85 -1.14 4.00
N THR A 93 -7.36 -1.37 2.78
CA THR A 93 -6.18 -2.18 2.54
C THR A 93 -4.91 -1.42 2.91
N GLN A 94 -4.10 -1.99 3.78
CA GLN A 94 -2.73 -1.54 4.06
C GLN A 94 -1.74 -2.35 3.23
N VAL A 95 -0.80 -1.65 2.63
CA VAL A 95 0.32 -2.23 1.88
C VAL A 95 1.57 -2.09 2.73
N ARG A 96 2.13 -3.21 3.16
CA ARG A 96 3.35 -3.25 3.99
C ARG A 96 4.48 -3.94 3.25
N ASP A 97 5.69 -3.49 3.50
CA ASP A 97 6.87 -4.25 3.06
C ASP A 97 6.91 -5.61 3.76
N PHE A 98 7.14 -6.66 2.99
CA PHE A 98 7.16 -8.02 3.54
C PHE A 98 8.36 -8.27 4.46
N THR A 99 9.50 -7.64 4.19
CA THR A 99 10.77 -7.88 4.91
C THR A 99 10.83 -7.11 6.21
N THR A 100 10.51 -5.81 6.17
CA THR A 100 10.63 -4.92 7.33
C THR A 100 9.33 -4.76 8.10
N GLY A 101 8.18 -5.13 7.51
CA GLY A 101 6.85 -4.92 8.09
C GLY A 101 6.38 -3.46 8.08
N LYS A 102 7.20 -2.52 7.61
CA LYS A 102 6.88 -1.08 7.58
C LYS A 102 5.67 -0.81 6.69
N LEU A 103 4.80 0.10 7.12
CA LEU A 103 3.66 0.57 6.32
C LEU A 103 4.15 1.44 5.16
N ILE A 104 3.73 1.11 3.94
CA ILE A 104 4.05 1.87 2.73
C ILE A 104 2.85 2.71 2.28
N LEU A 105 1.65 2.09 2.19
CA LEU A 105 0.42 2.77 1.77
C LEU A 105 -0.74 2.34 2.68
N ASP A 106 -1.61 3.29 3.02
CA ASP A 106 -2.91 3.05 3.65
C ASP A 106 -4.04 3.52 2.71
N MET A 107 -4.72 2.56 2.07
CA MET A 107 -5.75 2.80 1.06
C MET A 107 -7.12 2.98 1.73
N SER A 108 -7.32 4.06 2.46
CA SER A 108 -8.47 4.28 3.34
C SER A 108 -9.64 5.03 2.71
N VAL A 109 -9.43 5.68 1.55
CA VAL A 109 -10.45 6.50 0.87
C VAL A 109 -10.86 5.85 -0.45
N ASN A 110 -12.19 5.72 -0.68
CA ASN A 110 -12.68 5.15 -1.93
C ASN A 110 -12.30 6.00 -3.15
N GLY A 111 -11.79 5.35 -4.20
CA GLY A 111 -11.31 6.01 -5.42
C GLY A 111 -9.92 6.61 -5.31
N GLU A 112 -9.28 6.53 -4.14
CA GLU A 112 -7.90 6.98 -3.96
C GLU A 112 -6.95 6.18 -4.85
N GLN A 113 -6.01 6.89 -5.50
CA GLN A 113 -5.00 6.32 -6.36
C GLN A 113 -3.61 6.68 -5.83
N ARG A 114 -2.78 5.68 -5.58
CA ARG A 114 -1.43 5.85 -5.04
C ARG A 114 -0.42 5.06 -5.88
N VAL A 115 0.64 5.73 -6.28
CA VAL A 115 1.76 5.08 -6.99
C VAL A 115 2.65 4.40 -5.96
N LEU A 116 2.74 3.07 -6.02
CA LEU A 116 3.66 2.30 -5.19
C LEU A 116 5.07 2.29 -5.79
N LEU A 117 5.20 1.92 -7.06
CA LEU A 117 6.49 1.84 -7.74
C LEU A 117 6.45 2.65 -9.04
N LYS A 118 7.49 3.43 -9.29
CA LYS A 118 7.68 4.13 -10.57
C LYS A 118 8.41 3.23 -11.56
N GLY A 119 7.96 3.24 -12.80
CA GLY A 119 8.64 2.57 -13.91
C GLY A 119 10.02 3.14 -14.19
N GLY A 120 10.90 2.28 -14.71
CA GLY A 120 12.23 2.67 -15.14
C GLY A 120 12.20 3.76 -16.20
N LYS A 121 13.18 4.65 -16.19
CA LYS A 121 13.33 5.70 -17.22
C LYS A 121 13.74 5.06 -18.54
N GLY A 122 13.27 5.60 -19.66
CA GLY A 122 13.79 5.24 -20.97
C GLY A 122 15.23 5.72 -21.14
N GLY A 123 16.07 4.92 -21.80
CA GLY A 123 17.46 5.25 -22.09
C GLY A 123 17.56 6.26 -23.24
N TYR A 124 18.55 7.12 -23.20
CA TYR A 124 18.81 8.08 -24.27
C TYR A 124 19.43 7.42 -25.51
N GLY A 125 18.95 7.82 -26.69
CA GLY A 125 19.55 7.43 -27.98
C GLY A 125 20.89 8.11 -28.22
N ASN A 126 21.66 7.59 -29.20
CA ASN A 126 23.01 8.08 -29.49
C ASN A 126 23.08 9.55 -29.93
N ILE A 127 21.97 10.15 -30.31
CA ILE A 127 21.88 11.56 -30.69
C ILE A 127 22.27 12.48 -29.53
N HIS A 128 21.94 12.10 -28.30
CA HIS A 128 22.22 12.88 -27.08
C HIS A 128 23.72 12.90 -26.72
N PHE A 129 24.49 11.94 -27.22
CA PHE A 129 25.92 11.81 -26.94
C PHE A 129 26.81 12.49 -28.00
N LYS A 130 26.18 13.11 -29.01
CA LYS A 130 26.90 13.88 -30.04
C LYS A 130 27.42 15.20 -29.46
N ASN A 131 28.70 15.43 -29.66
CA ASN A 131 29.35 16.72 -29.32
C ASN A 131 30.33 17.14 -30.43
N SER A 132 31.07 18.29 -30.24
CA SER A 132 32.01 18.80 -31.21
C SER A 132 33.18 17.87 -31.50
N ILE A 133 33.59 17.04 -30.54
CA ILE A 133 34.67 16.06 -30.66
C ILE A 133 34.13 14.75 -31.20
N ARG A 134 33.04 14.21 -30.59
CA ARG A 134 32.38 12.96 -31.01
C ARG A 134 31.18 13.27 -31.91
N LYS A 135 31.39 13.24 -33.22
CA LYS A 135 30.34 13.51 -34.20
C LYS A 135 29.42 12.33 -34.48
N ALA A 136 29.88 11.10 -34.22
CA ALA A 136 29.19 9.85 -34.51
C ALA A 136 29.27 8.83 -33.35
N PRO A 137 28.69 9.15 -32.15
CA PRO A 137 28.73 8.26 -30.99
C PRO A 137 27.94 6.98 -31.26
N LYS A 138 28.56 5.82 -30.98
CA LYS A 138 27.95 4.50 -31.10
C LYS A 138 27.36 3.98 -29.76
N ILE A 139 27.27 4.86 -28.75
CA ILE A 139 26.77 4.57 -27.42
C ILE A 139 25.33 5.03 -27.32
N ALA A 140 24.50 4.24 -26.69
CA ALA A 140 23.16 4.59 -26.24
C ALA A 140 23.00 4.18 -24.78
N GLU A 141 22.05 4.80 -24.10
CA GLU A 141 21.73 4.49 -22.71
C GLU A 141 20.72 3.34 -22.65
N LYS A 142 20.93 2.41 -21.74
CA LYS A 142 19.95 1.36 -21.43
C LYS A 142 18.76 1.95 -20.70
N GLY A 143 17.60 1.35 -20.85
CA GLY A 143 16.45 1.66 -20.02
C GLY A 143 16.69 1.31 -18.57
N GLY A 144 16.32 2.22 -17.67
CA GLY A 144 16.43 1.98 -16.24
C GLY A 144 15.57 0.79 -15.81
N GLU A 145 16.06 0.00 -14.86
CA GLU A 145 15.29 -1.11 -14.31
C GLU A 145 14.11 -0.62 -13.48
N GLY A 146 12.95 -1.27 -13.63
CA GLY A 146 11.79 -1.09 -12.79
C GLY A 146 12.00 -1.78 -11.44
N ALA A 147 11.76 -1.05 -10.36
CA ALA A 147 11.88 -1.61 -9.02
C ALA A 147 10.92 -2.78 -8.80
N GLU A 148 11.37 -3.76 -8.01
CA GLU A 148 10.59 -4.92 -7.58
C GLU A 148 10.57 -5.00 -6.07
N ILE A 149 9.38 -5.26 -5.49
CA ILE A 149 9.23 -5.41 -4.05
C ILE A 149 8.18 -6.48 -3.74
N LYS A 150 8.40 -7.20 -2.65
CA LYS A 150 7.44 -8.13 -2.07
C LYS A 150 6.67 -7.43 -0.97
N VAL A 151 5.35 -7.34 -1.13
CA VAL A 151 4.48 -6.63 -0.20
C VAL A 151 3.45 -7.57 0.42
N LYS A 152 3.09 -7.28 1.66
CA LYS A 152 1.98 -7.88 2.37
C LYS A 152 0.79 -6.92 2.29
N LEU A 153 -0.30 -7.38 1.70
CA LEU A 153 -1.58 -6.69 1.73
C LEU A 153 -2.34 -7.16 2.96
N GLU A 154 -2.77 -6.23 3.79
CA GLU A 154 -3.61 -6.49 4.96
C GLU A 154 -4.91 -5.69 4.83
N LEU A 155 -6.02 -6.39 4.73
CA LEU A 155 -7.32 -5.74 4.74
C LEU A 155 -7.74 -5.47 6.19
N LYS A 156 -7.64 -4.23 6.59
CA LYS A 156 -8.11 -3.80 7.90
C LYS A 156 -9.56 -3.35 7.77
N LEU A 157 -10.45 -4.12 8.33
CA LEU A 157 -11.87 -3.81 8.36
C LEU A 157 -12.07 -2.48 9.08
N LEU A 158 -12.39 -1.49 8.30
CA LEU A 158 -12.75 -0.18 8.80
C LEU A 158 -14.28 -0.14 8.99
N ALA A 159 -14.76 -0.55 10.17
CA ALA A 159 -16.07 -0.12 10.59
C ALA A 159 -15.97 1.36 10.97
N ASP A 160 -16.90 2.17 10.48
CA ASP A 160 -17.01 3.57 10.89
C ASP A 160 -17.61 3.67 12.29
N VAL A 161 -18.52 2.76 12.62
CA VAL A 161 -19.24 2.69 13.89
C VAL A 161 -19.11 1.32 14.53
N ALA A 162 -18.68 1.30 15.78
CA ALA A 162 -18.67 0.10 16.61
C ALA A 162 -19.98 -0.01 17.38
N LEU A 163 -20.59 -1.19 17.39
CA LEU A 163 -21.85 -1.45 18.12
C LEU A 163 -21.54 -2.19 19.41
N VAL A 164 -21.92 -1.62 20.54
CA VAL A 164 -21.73 -2.19 21.87
C VAL A 164 -23.06 -2.28 22.63
N GLY A 165 -23.13 -3.13 23.62
CA GLY A 165 -24.31 -3.32 24.47
C GLY A 165 -24.41 -4.77 24.95
N TYR A 166 -25.24 -4.99 25.96
CA TYR A 166 -25.48 -6.33 26.52
C TYR A 166 -26.05 -7.34 25.51
N PRO A 167 -26.00 -8.64 25.78
CA PRO A 167 -26.77 -9.63 25.01
C PRO A 167 -28.25 -9.27 25.00
N SER A 168 -28.97 -9.69 23.97
CA SER A 168 -30.43 -9.54 23.85
C SER A 168 -30.99 -8.12 23.78
N VAL A 169 -30.14 -7.06 23.85
CA VAL A 169 -30.59 -5.67 23.66
C VAL A 169 -30.98 -5.33 22.23
N GLY A 170 -30.71 -6.24 21.28
CA GLY A 170 -31.11 -6.10 19.88
C GLY A 170 -30.01 -5.66 18.92
N LYS A 171 -28.70 -5.78 19.27
CA LYS A 171 -27.55 -5.42 18.38
C LYS A 171 -27.64 -6.07 17.01
N SER A 172 -27.72 -7.40 16.99
CA SER A 172 -27.76 -8.16 15.71
C SER A 172 -29.04 -7.85 14.92
N SER A 173 -30.18 -7.61 15.58
CA SER A 173 -31.42 -7.19 14.93
C SER A 173 -31.28 -5.79 14.30
N PHE A 174 -30.62 -4.87 15.01
CA PHE A 174 -30.32 -3.53 14.50
C PHE A 174 -29.49 -3.60 13.22
N ILE A 175 -28.34 -4.29 13.24
CA ILE A 175 -27.47 -4.44 12.05
C ILE A 175 -28.25 -5.04 10.88
N ASN A 176 -29.00 -6.11 11.10
CA ASN A 176 -29.78 -6.76 10.05
C ASN A 176 -30.83 -5.84 9.46
N LYS A 177 -31.42 -4.94 10.26
CA LYS A 177 -32.48 -4.03 9.83
C LYS A 177 -31.96 -2.84 9.02
N VAL A 178 -30.79 -2.29 9.42
CA VAL A 178 -30.21 -1.09 8.78
C VAL A 178 -29.25 -1.42 7.64
N SER A 179 -28.80 -2.66 7.52
CA SER A 179 -27.90 -3.10 6.45
C SER A 179 -28.64 -3.31 5.14
N ALA A 180 -28.15 -2.75 4.04
CA ALA A 180 -28.73 -2.83 2.70
C ALA A 180 -28.61 -4.20 2.03
N ALA A 181 -27.78 -5.08 2.55
CA ALA A 181 -27.66 -6.48 2.15
C ALA A 181 -27.52 -7.30 3.43
N ASN A 182 -27.95 -8.57 3.44
CA ASN A 182 -27.78 -9.47 4.57
C ASN A 182 -26.44 -9.24 5.23
N SER A 183 -26.43 -8.93 6.54
CA SER A 183 -25.22 -8.70 7.30
C SER A 183 -24.24 -9.84 7.02
N LYS A 184 -23.09 -9.51 6.40
CA LYS A 184 -22.08 -10.53 6.11
C LYS A 184 -21.41 -10.89 7.42
N VAL A 185 -21.56 -12.15 7.83
CA VAL A 185 -20.76 -12.74 8.89
C VAL A 185 -19.35 -12.90 8.32
N GLY A 186 -18.39 -12.16 8.84
CA GLY A 186 -16.99 -12.33 8.49
C GLY A 186 -16.38 -13.42 9.37
N SER A 187 -16.04 -14.58 8.81
CA SER A 187 -15.24 -15.58 9.52
C SER A 187 -13.78 -15.13 9.51
N TYR A 188 -13.32 -14.60 10.63
CA TYR A 188 -11.93 -14.18 10.83
C TYR A 188 -11.16 -15.28 11.53
N HIS A 189 -10.06 -15.75 10.94
CA HIS A 189 -9.25 -16.85 11.49
C HIS A 189 -8.62 -16.56 12.86
N PHE A 190 -8.73 -15.33 13.36
CA PHE A 190 -8.17 -14.90 14.64
C PHE A 190 -9.22 -14.53 15.69
N THR A 191 -10.51 -14.76 15.42
CA THR A 191 -11.59 -14.54 16.37
C THR A 191 -12.31 -15.84 16.66
N THR A 192 -12.57 -16.14 17.94
CA THR A 192 -13.43 -17.24 18.36
C THR A 192 -14.92 -16.90 18.17
N LEU A 193 -15.23 -15.62 18.05
CA LEU A 193 -16.57 -15.07 17.79
C LEU A 193 -16.56 -14.30 16.46
N GLU A 194 -17.49 -14.62 15.57
CA GLU A 194 -17.59 -14.00 14.25
C GLU A 194 -18.25 -12.62 14.35
N PRO A 195 -17.53 -11.50 14.06
CA PRO A 195 -18.13 -10.19 14.05
C PRO A 195 -19.11 -10.05 12.88
N LYS A 196 -20.23 -9.40 13.15
CA LYS A 196 -21.21 -9.06 12.11
C LYS A 196 -20.95 -7.66 11.59
N LEU A 197 -20.76 -7.55 10.30
CA LEU A 197 -20.61 -6.27 9.61
C LEU A 197 -21.89 -5.93 8.84
N GLY A 198 -22.34 -4.69 8.98
CA GLY A 198 -23.46 -4.17 8.22
C GLY A 198 -23.04 -2.93 7.42
N VAL A 199 -23.30 -2.93 6.12
CA VAL A 199 -23.14 -1.73 5.28
C VAL A 199 -24.46 -1.00 5.24
N VAL A 200 -24.51 0.16 5.87
CA VAL A 200 -25.65 1.08 5.82
C VAL A 200 -25.55 1.90 4.55
N ARG A 201 -26.60 1.88 3.74
CA ARG A 201 -26.73 2.72 2.55
C ARG A 201 -27.86 3.73 2.77
N LEU A 202 -27.54 4.99 2.64
CA LEU A 202 -28.48 6.09 2.63
C LEU A 202 -28.76 6.49 1.18
N GLU A 203 -29.77 7.33 0.98
CA GLU A 203 -30.04 7.94 -0.33
C GLU A 203 -28.83 8.79 -0.78
N GLU A 204 -28.70 9.07 -2.07
CA GLU A 204 -27.62 9.88 -2.67
C GLU A 204 -26.20 9.30 -2.61
N GLY A 205 -26.06 7.98 -2.55
CA GLY A 205 -24.73 7.34 -2.59
C GLY A 205 -23.95 7.43 -1.27
N LYS A 206 -24.57 7.92 -0.19
CA LYS A 206 -24.00 7.98 1.15
C LYS A 206 -24.02 6.60 1.79
N SER A 207 -22.90 6.17 2.38
CA SER A 207 -22.82 4.88 3.08
C SER A 207 -21.77 4.91 4.19
N PHE A 208 -21.96 4.06 5.21
CA PHE A 208 -20.97 3.79 6.24
C PHE A 208 -21.10 2.35 6.75
N VAL A 209 -20.11 1.88 7.47
CA VAL A 209 -20.03 0.49 7.93
C VAL A 209 -20.20 0.43 9.45
N ILE A 210 -21.06 -0.47 9.93
CA ILE A 210 -21.26 -0.77 11.35
C ILE A 210 -20.69 -2.17 11.63
N ALA A 211 -19.96 -2.34 12.73
CA ALA A 211 -19.48 -3.62 13.23
C ALA A 211 -20.08 -3.94 14.59
N ASP A 212 -20.65 -5.14 14.76
CA ASP A 212 -21.00 -5.69 16.07
C ASP A 212 -19.72 -6.16 16.77
N ILE A 213 -19.54 -5.75 18.02
CA ILE A 213 -18.45 -6.19 18.89
C ILE A 213 -18.99 -7.29 19.80
N PRO A 214 -18.86 -8.59 19.41
CA PRO A 214 -19.27 -9.67 20.27
C PRO A 214 -18.29 -9.81 21.44
N GLY A 215 -18.79 -10.13 22.63
CA GLY A 215 -17.97 -10.53 23.77
C GLY A 215 -17.37 -9.41 24.63
N LEU A 216 -17.87 -8.18 24.57
CA LEU A 216 -17.50 -7.10 25.49
C LEU A 216 -18.16 -7.23 26.89
N ILE A 217 -18.53 -8.45 27.30
CA ILE A 217 -19.25 -8.69 28.54
C ILE A 217 -18.51 -9.71 29.36
N GLU A 218 -18.39 -9.45 30.68
CA GLU A 218 -17.84 -10.29 31.75
C GLU A 218 -16.69 -11.24 31.33
N GLY A 219 -15.45 -10.82 31.56
CA GLY A 219 -14.26 -11.63 31.34
C GLY A 219 -13.52 -11.42 30.02
N ALA A 220 -13.92 -10.50 29.15
CA ALA A 220 -13.21 -10.22 27.89
C ALA A 220 -11.74 -9.78 28.12
N HIS A 221 -11.45 -9.19 29.28
CA HIS A 221 -10.09 -8.79 29.69
C HIS A 221 -9.22 -9.99 30.14
N GLU A 222 -9.80 -11.17 30.41
CA GLU A 222 -9.08 -12.38 30.86
C GLU A 222 -8.54 -13.22 29.67
N GLY A 223 -8.61 -12.71 28.44
CA GLY A 223 -7.97 -13.33 27.27
C GLY A 223 -8.71 -14.51 26.63
N VAL A 224 -9.92 -14.81 27.06
CA VAL A 224 -10.72 -15.92 26.52
C VAL A 224 -11.75 -15.37 25.52
N GLY A 225 -11.37 -15.19 24.24
CA GLY A 225 -12.36 -15.04 23.18
C GLY A 225 -12.16 -14.00 22.10
N LEU A 226 -11.57 -12.83 22.36
CA LEU A 226 -11.30 -11.79 21.35
C LEU A 226 -9.80 -11.66 21.17
N GLY A 227 -9.27 -12.08 20.02
CA GLY A 227 -7.84 -11.95 19.76
C GLY A 227 -7.42 -10.47 19.67
N ASP A 228 -6.21 -10.12 20.17
CA ASP A 228 -5.62 -8.78 20.17
C ASP A 228 -5.72 -8.06 18.83
N LYS A 229 -5.73 -8.83 17.73
CA LYS A 229 -5.86 -8.28 16.37
C LYS A 229 -7.25 -7.68 16.10
N PHE A 230 -8.31 -8.33 16.57
CA PHE A 230 -9.68 -7.83 16.39
C PHE A 230 -9.91 -6.55 17.20
N LEU A 231 -9.33 -6.47 18.37
CA LEU A 231 -9.41 -5.34 19.27
C LEU A 231 -8.77 -4.09 18.66
N LYS A 232 -7.61 -4.25 18.03
CA LYS A 232 -6.96 -3.19 17.25
C LYS A 232 -7.81 -2.70 16.06
N HIS A 233 -8.67 -3.56 15.51
CA HIS A 233 -9.60 -3.16 14.44
C HIS A 233 -10.75 -2.29 14.95
N ILE A 234 -11.25 -2.57 16.15
CA ILE A 234 -12.33 -1.80 16.78
C ILE A 234 -11.86 -0.41 17.22
N GLU A 235 -10.62 -0.28 17.71
CA GLU A 235 -10.02 1.01 18.04
C GLU A 235 -10.01 2.00 16.87
N ARG A 236 -10.21 1.52 15.64
CA ARG A 236 -10.25 2.33 14.42
C ARG A 236 -11.61 2.89 14.07
N CYS A 237 -12.68 2.39 14.71
CA CYS A 237 -14.01 2.96 14.54
C CYS A 237 -13.97 4.44 14.91
N LYS A 238 -14.70 5.27 14.17
CA LYS A 238 -14.79 6.70 14.41
C LYS A 238 -15.67 7.02 15.61
N MET A 239 -16.70 6.19 15.85
CA MET A 239 -17.67 6.39 16.94
C MET A 239 -18.28 5.07 17.41
N ILE A 240 -19.01 5.14 18.51
CA ILE A 240 -19.66 3.99 19.15
C ILE A 240 -21.16 4.18 19.16
N TYR A 241 -21.91 3.15 18.77
CA TYR A 241 -23.32 2.99 19.08
C TYR A 241 -23.45 2.11 20.32
N HIS A 242 -23.96 2.68 21.40
CA HIS A 242 -24.27 1.93 22.60
C HIS A 242 -25.77 1.63 22.64
N ILE A 243 -26.14 0.36 22.36
CA ILE A 243 -27.54 -0.07 22.40
C ILE A 243 -27.91 -0.50 23.81
N VAL A 244 -28.97 0.09 24.34
CA VAL A 244 -29.52 -0.18 25.67
C VAL A 244 -30.98 -0.59 25.55
N ASP A 245 -31.37 -1.63 26.29
CA ASP A 245 -32.78 -2.05 26.45
C ASP A 245 -33.47 -1.20 27.50
N VAL A 246 -34.30 -0.23 27.06
CA VAL A 246 -34.99 0.66 27.97
C VAL A 246 -36.34 0.11 28.49
N ALA A 247 -36.76 -1.02 27.94
CA ALA A 247 -37.93 -1.73 28.45
C ALA A 247 -37.60 -2.64 29.66
N GLU A 248 -36.30 -2.81 29.96
CA GLU A 248 -35.80 -3.61 31.09
C GLU A 248 -36.39 -5.03 31.16
N ILE A 249 -36.62 -5.65 30.01
CA ILE A 249 -37.30 -6.97 29.92
C ILE A 249 -36.57 -8.07 30.72
N GLU A 250 -35.25 -7.96 30.82
CA GLU A 250 -34.43 -8.92 31.57
C GLU A 250 -34.21 -8.46 33.05
N GLY A 251 -34.92 -7.44 33.50
CA GLY A 251 -34.87 -6.94 34.89
C GLY A 251 -33.57 -6.20 35.23
N ARG A 252 -32.81 -5.76 34.23
CA ARG A 252 -31.61 -4.95 34.42
C ARG A 252 -31.89 -3.49 34.27
N ASP A 253 -31.27 -2.67 35.12
CA ASP A 253 -31.38 -1.22 35.07
C ASP A 253 -30.54 -0.66 33.89
N CYS A 254 -31.15 0.22 33.09
CA CYS A 254 -30.52 0.77 31.89
C CYS A 254 -29.30 1.68 32.17
N ILE A 255 -29.27 2.38 33.33
CA ILE A 255 -28.14 3.20 33.76
C ILE A 255 -26.99 2.32 34.21
N GLU A 256 -27.27 1.26 35.00
CA GLU A 256 -26.24 0.31 35.41
C GLU A 256 -25.62 -0.42 34.21
N ASP A 257 -26.41 -0.85 33.25
CA ASP A 257 -25.97 -1.49 32.05
C ASP A 257 -25.05 -0.58 31.23
N PHE A 258 -25.44 0.69 31.08
CA PHE A 258 -24.62 1.68 30.40
C PHE A 258 -23.27 1.90 31.09
N GLU A 259 -23.24 2.05 32.41
CA GLU A 259 -21.98 2.25 33.14
C GLU A 259 -21.07 1.04 33.13
N LYS A 260 -21.59 -0.17 33.23
CA LYS A 260 -20.84 -1.39 33.21
C LYS A 260 -20.12 -1.57 31.85
N ILE A 261 -20.84 -1.33 30.76
CA ILE A 261 -20.25 -1.40 29.40
C ILE A 261 -19.17 -0.34 29.21
N ASN A 262 -19.40 0.90 29.67
CA ASN A 262 -18.37 1.95 29.59
C ASN A 262 -17.13 1.61 30.43
N HIS A 263 -17.33 1.00 31.59
CA HIS A 263 -16.22 0.53 32.43
C HIS A 263 -15.41 -0.56 31.73
N GLU A 264 -16.07 -1.54 31.09
CA GLU A 264 -15.40 -2.57 30.30
C GLU A 264 -14.69 -1.96 29.08
N LEU A 265 -15.31 -1.05 28.35
CA LEU A 265 -14.66 -0.31 27.26
C LEU A 265 -13.37 0.38 27.72
N LYS A 266 -13.39 1.02 28.89
CA LYS A 266 -12.23 1.70 29.44
C LYS A 266 -11.12 0.75 29.87
N LYS A 267 -11.47 -0.38 30.51
CA LYS A 267 -10.49 -1.43 30.83
C LYS A 267 -9.84 -2.01 29.59
N PHE A 268 -10.61 -2.07 28.51
CA PHE A 268 -10.22 -2.65 27.26
C PHE A 268 -9.27 -1.75 26.45
N SER A 269 -9.67 -0.48 26.26
CA SER A 269 -8.89 0.53 25.56
C SER A 269 -9.35 1.93 25.93
N GLU A 270 -8.44 2.73 26.46
CA GLU A 270 -8.69 4.14 26.74
C GLU A 270 -9.06 4.94 25.47
N LYS A 271 -8.43 4.58 24.33
CA LYS A 271 -8.73 5.19 23.03
C LYS A 271 -10.17 4.91 22.58
N LEU A 272 -10.64 3.70 22.80
CA LEU A 272 -12.01 3.33 22.44
C LEU A 272 -13.02 4.00 23.36
N ALA A 273 -12.76 4.01 24.67
CA ALA A 273 -13.62 4.70 25.65
C ALA A 273 -13.71 6.21 25.43
N GLY A 274 -12.68 6.84 24.88
CA GLY A 274 -12.65 8.27 24.54
C GLY A 274 -13.38 8.64 23.25
N LYS A 275 -13.89 7.67 22.48
CA LYS A 275 -14.59 7.96 21.23
C LYS A 275 -15.99 8.52 21.47
N LYS A 276 -16.46 9.31 20.49
CA LYS A 276 -17.81 9.85 20.52
C LYS A 276 -18.84 8.72 20.55
N GLN A 277 -19.75 8.76 21.52
CA GLN A 277 -20.80 7.77 21.70
C GLN A 277 -22.17 8.37 21.37
N ILE A 278 -23.03 7.55 20.78
CA ILE A 278 -24.46 7.75 20.66
C ILE A 278 -25.16 6.58 21.37
N VAL A 279 -26.10 6.88 22.24
CA VAL A 279 -26.90 5.86 22.90
C VAL A 279 -28.16 5.60 22.08
N ILE A 280 -28.43 4.36 21.79
CA ILE A 280 -29.64 3.88 21.11
C ILE A 280 -30.52 3.22 22.17
N ALA A 281 -31.57 3.92 22.56
CA ALA A 281 -32.60 3.40 23.46
C ALA A 281 -33.56 2.51 22.67
N ASN A 282 -33.27 1.20 22.66
CA ASN A 282 -34.06 0.23 21.89
C ASN A 282 -35.20 -0.37 22.70
N LYS A 283 -36.16 -0.96 22.00
CA LYS A 283 -37.40 -1.57 22.52
C LYS A 283 -38.39 -0.58 23.11
N MET A 284 -38.40 0.64 22.52
CA MET A 284 -39.40 1.69 22.95
C MET A 284 -40.84 1.21 22.82
N ASP A 285 -41.11 0.26 21.93
CA ASP A 285 -42.42 -0.37 21.74
C ASP A 285 -42.91 -1.21 22.95
N LEU A 286 -41.97 -1.61 23.83
CA LEU A 286 -42.24 -2.43 25.01
C LEU A 286 -42.09 -1.67 26.34
N ILE A 287 -41.83 -0.37 26.28
CA ILE A 287 -41.66 0.45 27.48
C ILE A 287 -43.00 0.63 28.18
N TRP A 288 -43.01 0.37 29.47
CA TRP A 288 -44.18 0.55 30.30
C TRP A 288 -44.05 1.70 31.34
N ASP A 289 -42.82 2.15 31.61
CA ASP A 289 -42.48 3.21 32.55
C ASP A 289 -41.66 4.31 31.89
N MET A 290 -42.31 5.37 31.43
CA MET A 290 -41.66 6.51 30.77
C MET A 290 -40.81 7.35 31.74
N GLU A 291 -41.08 7.30 33.07
CA GLU A 291 -40.27 8.07 34.03
C GLU A 291 -38.86 7.55 34.13
N LYS A 292 -38.65 6.25 33.99
CA LYS A 292 -37.31 5.65 33.95
C LYS A 292 -36.55 6.08 32.71
N PHE A 293 -37.21 6.09 31.56
CA PHE A 293 -36.60 6.59 30.34
C PHE A 293 -36.17 8.05 30.43
N GLU A 294 -37.02 8.92 30.99
CA GLU A 294 -36.68 10.34 31.15
C GLU A 294 -35.55 10.54 32.19
N LYS A 295 -35.45 9.73 33.24
CA LYS A 295 -34.31 9.70 34.15
C LYS A 295 -33.01 9.31 33.43
N PHE A 296 -33.04 8.27 32.63
CA PHE A 296 -31.88 7.83 31.83
C PHE A 296 -31.45 8.90 30.82
N LYS A 297 -32.42 9.53 30.16
CA LYS A 297 -32.16 10.63 29.21
C LYS A 297 -31.53 11.84 29.91
N SER A 298 -32.02 12.23 31.09
CA SER A 298 -31.44 13.31 31.89
C SER A 298 -30.01 12.98 32.32
N TYR A 299 -29.78 11.76 32.77
CA TYR A 299 -28.47 11.28 33.17
C TYR A 299 -27.43 11.33 32.00
N LEU A 300 -27.83 10.94 30.79
CA LEU A 300 -26.98 11.04 29.62
C LEU A 300 -26.73 12.47 29.16
N ALA A 301 -27.74 13.35 29.30
CA ALA A 301 -27.62 14.77 28.99
C ALA A 301 -26.59 15.47 29.89
N GLU A 302 -26.52 15.14 31.20
CA GLU A 302 -25.47 15.61 32.09
C GLU A 302 -24.07 15.21 31.68
N LYS A 303 -23.94 14.04 31.00
CA LYS A 303 -22.67 13.56 30.43
C LYS A 303 -22.39 14.06 29.02
N GLY A 304 -23.29 14.82 28.40
CA GLY A 304 -23.17 15.35 27.06
C GLY A 304 -23.30 14.26 25.97
N ILE A 305 -24.00 13.16 26.27
CA ILE A 305 -24.18 12.02 25.36
C ILE A 305 -25.58 12.09 24.74
N GLU A 306 -25.64 12.02 23.41
CA GLU A 306 -26.92 12.04 22.69
C GLU A 306 -27.61 10.67 22.78
N ILE A 307 -28.94 10.66 23.03
CA ILE A 307 -29.76 9.45 23.08
C ILE A 307 -30.86 9.52 22.03
N TYR A 308 -31.07 8.40 21.33
CA TYR A 308 -32.08 8.25 20.29
C TYR A 308 -33.04 7.10 20.66
N PRO A 309 -34.34 7.40 20.88
CA PRO A 309 -35.34 6.37 21.10
C PRO A 309 -35.64 5.65 19.78
N VAL A 310 -35.57 4.32 19.79
CA VAL A 310 -35.85 3.50 18.61
C VAL A 310 -36.65 2.24 18.95
N SER A 311 -37.42 1.76 17.99
CA SER A 311 -37.92 0.39 17.96
C SER A 311 -37.39 -0.29 16.70
N VAL A 312 -36.42 -1.18 16.88
CA VAL A 312 -35.87 -1.98 15.78
C VAL A 312 -36.95 -2.89 15.20
N LEU A 313 -37.86 -3.40 16.03
CA LEU A 313 -38.96 -4.26 15.61
C LEU A 313 -39.95 -3.53 14.70
N LEU A 314 -40.41 -2.36 15.12
CA LEU A 314 -41.37 -1.52 14.39
C LEU A 314 -40.73 -0.65 13.30
N ASN A 315 -39.41 -0.60 13.23
CA ASN A 315 -38.64 0.24 12.29
C ASN A 315 -38.83 1.75 12.54
N GLU A 316 -39.00 2.14 13.81
CA GLU A 316 -39.19 3.54 14.22
C GLU A 316 -37.89 4.15 14.73
N GLY A 317 -37.65 5.45 14.43
CA GLY A 317 -36.49 6.22 14.87
C GLY A 317 -35.16 5.89 14.11
N LEU A 318 -35.11 4.81 13.29
CA LEU A 318 -33.89 4.34 12.66
C LEU A 318 -33.34 5.33 11.61
N LYS A 319 -34.19 5.89 10.76
CA LYS A 319 -33.74 6.81 9.70
C LYS A 319 -33.02 8.03 10.27
N GLU A 320 -33.58 8.64 11.29
CA GLU A 320 -33.05 9.85 11.91
C GLU A 320 -31.61 9.64 12.44
N ILE A 321 -31.41 8.57 13.20
CA ILE A 321 -30.08 8.26 13.75
C ILE A 321 -29.06 7.97 12.64
N LEU A 322 -29.44 7.29 11.56
CA LEU A 322 -28.53 6.96 10.48
C LEU A 322 -28.06 8.21 9.71
N TYR A 323 -28.95 9.16 9.42
CA TYR A 323 -28.58 10.42 8.78
C TYR A 323 -27.71 11.28 9.70
N LYS A 324 -28.07 11.38 10.99
CA LYS A 324 -27.27 12.10 11.98
C LYS A 324 -25.86 11.52 12.11
N THR A 325 -25.76 10.21 12.14
CA THR A 325 -24.47 9.52 12.19
C THR A 325 -23.62 9.81 10.98
N TYR A 326 -24.20 9.77 9.78
CA TYR A 326 -23.45 10.08 8.58
C TYR A 326 -22.89 11.52 8.61
N ASP A 327 -23.70 12.47 9.04
CA ASP A 327 -23.27 13.86 9.22
C ASP A 327 -22.11 13.97 10.22
N MET A 328 -22.23 13.33 11.38
CA MET A 328 -21.18 13.30 12.39
C MET A 328 -19.89 12.64 11.89
N LEU A 329 -20.00 11.51 11.18
CA LEU A 329 -18.84 10.79 10.61
C LEU A 329 -18.11 11.62 9.57
N SER A 330 -18.81 12.51 8.84
CA SER A 330 -18.20 13.38 7.84
C SER A 330 -17.30 14.47 8.45
N HIS A 331 -17.51 14.82 9.72
CA HIS A 331 -16.74 15.82 10.46
C HIS A 331 -15.62 15.22 11.32
N ILE A 332 -15.58 13.89 11.48
CA ILE A 332 -14.53 13.21 12.24
C ILE A 332 -13.41 12.82 11.28
N GLU A 333 -12.27 13.49 11.38
CA GLU A 333 -11.05 13.11 10.63
C GLU A 333 -10.58 11.73 11.07
N ARG A 334 -10.07 10.95 10.11
CA ARG A 334 -9.39 9.69 10.41
C ARG A 334 -8.01 10.02 10.94
N GLU A 335 -7.72 9.61 12.18
CA GLU A 335 -6.34 9.63 12.67
C GLU A 335 -5.51 8.62 11.87
N PRO A 336 -4.41 9.04 11.25
CA PRO A 336 -3.45 8.09 10.69
C PRO A 336 -2.85 7.28 11.85
N LEU A 337 -3.01 5.97 11.80
CA LEU A 337 -2.59 5.07 12.88
C LEU A 337 -1.10 4.80 12.90
N GLU A 338 -0.45 4.92 11.77
CA GLU A 338 0.98 4.74 11.56
C GLU A 338 1.45 5.68 10.45
N GLU A 339 2.64 6.22 10.58
CA GLU A 339 3.24 7.02 9.52
C GLU A 339 3.61 6.11 8.33
N GLU A 340 3.26 6.55 7.12
CA GLU A 340 3.67 5.88 5.90
C GLU A 340 5.17 6.06 5.68
N THR A 341 5.84 4.98 5.34
CA THR A 341 7.27 5.01 5.00
C THR A 341 7.44 5.36 3.53
N ASP A 342 8.31 6.32 3.22
CA ASP A 342 8.66 6.64 1.84
C ASP A 342 9.31 5.42 1.18
N ILE A 343 8.64 4.89 0.14
CA ILE A 343 9.11 3.73 -0.61
C ILE A 343 10.50 3.95 -1.21
N THR A 344 10.84 5.18 -1.57
CA THR A 344 12.16 5.50 -2.14
C THR A 344 13.28 5.31 -1.12
N LYS A 345 13.02 5.66 0.16
CA LYS A 345 13.95 5.42 1.26
C LYS A 345 14.07 3.93 1.54
N LEU A 346 12.93 3.22 1.59
CA LEU A 346 12.89 1.78 1.83
C LEU A 346 13.67 1.00 0.76
N LEU A 347 13.49 1.33 -0.53
CA LEU A 347 14.21 0.69 -1.62
C LEU A 347 15.72 0.95 -1.57
N LYS A 348 16.16 2.10 -1.03
CA LYS A 348 17.58 2.37 -0.82
C LYS A 348 18.14 1.56 0.35
N GLU A 349 17.40 1.45 1.46
CA GLU A 349 17.79 0.63 2.62
C GLU A 349 17.91 -0.87 2.28
N LEU A 350 17.10 -1.34 1.32
CA LEU A 350 17.12 -2.75 0.87
C LEU A 350 18.24 -3.07 -0.14
N LYS A 351 18.88 -2.06 -0.73
CA LYS A 351 20.05 -2.27 -1.59
C LYS A 351 21.26 -2.58 -0.72
N ILE A 352 21.91 -3.70 -1.01
CA ILE A 352 23.19 -4.06 -0.38
C ILE A 352 24.22 -3.02 -0.84
N GLU A 353 24.91 -2.38 0.10
CA GLU A 353 26.05 -1.53 -0.21
C GLU A 353 27.18 -2.42 -0.72
N LYS A 354 27.50 -2.32 -2.01
CA LYS A 354 28.69 -2.89 -2.62
C LYS A 354 29.80 -1.86 -2.57
N GLU A 355 31.05 -2.32 -2.49
CA GLU A 355 32.21 -1.45 -2.68
C GLU A 355 32.20 -0.79 -4.06
N ASP A 356 32.76 0.39 -4.18
CA ASP A 356 32.79 1.14 -5.43
C ASP A 356 33.52 0.37 -6.52
N PHE A 357 34.70 -0.15 -6.20
CA PHE A 357 35.44 -1.11 -7.03
C PHE A 357 35.83 -2.31 -6.19
N GLU A 358 35.58 -3.50 -6.73
CA GLU A 358 35.99 -4.78 -6.17
C GLU A 358 36.99 -5.40 -7.14
N ILE A 359 38.29 -5.43 -6.74
CA ILE A 359 39.36 -5.89 -7.58
C ILE A 359 39.89 -7.21 -7.04
N THR A 360 39.89 -8.23 -7.88
CA THR A 360 40.35 -9.58 -7.54
C THR A 360 41.27 -10.13 -8.66
N ARG A 361 42.00 -11.23 -8.38
CA ARG A 361 42.71 -11.99 -9.42
C ARG A 361 41.97 -13.28 -9.71
N ASP A 362 41.84 -13.64 -11.00
CA ASP A 362 41.28 -14.91 -11.40
C ASP A 362 42.32 -16.06 -11.39
N GLU A 363 41.87 -17.25 -11.76
CA GLU A 363 42.75 -18.44 -11.82
C GLU A 363 43.87 -18.34 -12.87
N GLU A 364 43.76 -17.42 -13.82
CA GLU A 364 44.73 -17.16 -14.90
C GLU A 364 45.65 -15.98 -14.56
N ASP A 365 45.61 -15.49 -13.32
CA ASP A 365 46.35 -14.32 -12.80
C ASP A 365 45.93 -12.98 -13.44
N ALA A 366 44.81 -12.96 -14.17
CA ALA A 366 44.25 -11.74 -14.70
C ALA A 366 43.49 -10.96 -13.60
N ILE A 367 43.56 -9.64 -13.65
CA ILE A 367 42.93 -8.75 -12.68
C ILE A 367 41.47 -8.50 -13.09
N VAL A 368 40.53 -8.94 -12.26
CA VAL A 368 39.10 -8.79 -12.52
C VAL A 368 38.60 -7.60 -11.73
N VAL A 369 38.05 -6.61 -12.45
CA VAL A 369 37.45 -5.40 -11.85
C VAL A 369 35.93 -5.51 -11.87
N GLY A 370 35.32 -5.53 -10.71
CA GLY A 370 33.89 -5.50 -10.45
C GLY A 370 33.52 -4.35 -9.52
N GLY A 371 32.38 -4.46 -8.86
CA GLY A 371 31.91 -3.50 -7.89
C GLY A 371 30.77 -2.63 -8.38
N ARG A 372 30.29 -1.73 -7.49
CA ARG A 372 29.09 -0.92 -7.71
C ARG A 372 29.20 -0.04 -8.96
N ILE A 373 30.34 0.62 -9.14
CA ILE A 373 30.54 1.56 -10.26
C ILE A 373 30.53 0.81 -11.61
N VAL A 374 31.19 -0.35 -11.67
CA VAL A 374 31.19 -1.21 -12.86
C VAL A 374 29.78 -1.66 -13.19
N ASP A 375 29.05 -2.19 -12.22
CA ASP A 375 27.66 -2.63 -12.37
C ASP A 375 26.76 -1.48 -12.85
N ASP A 376 26.89 -0.27 -12.26
CA ASP A 376 26.09 0.91 -12.62
C ASP A 376 26.37 1.37 -14.07
N VAL A 377 27.62 1.37 -14.51
CA VAL A 377 27.99 1.75 -15.90
C VAL A 377 27.49 0.70 -16.90
N LEU A 378 27.67 -0.58 -16.62
CA LEU A 378 27.21 -1.67 -17.48
C LEU A 378 25.67 -1.76 -17.53
N ALA A 379 25.00 -1.43 -16.44
CA ALA A 379 23.54 -1.33 -16.39
C ALA A 379 23.03 -0.11 -17.16
N LYS A 380 23.81 0.98 -17.21
CA LYS A 380 23.38 2.25 -17.78
C LYS A 380 23.62 2.38 -19.29
N TYR A 381 24.68 1.77 -19.82
CA TYR A 381 25.07 1.97 -21.21
C TYR A 381 25.04 0.69 -22.03
N VAL A 382 24.58 0.82 -23.27
CA VAL A 382 24.78 -0.20 -24.32
C VAL A 382 26.14 0.05 -24.92
N ILE A 383 27.12 -0.81 -24.61
CA ILE A 383 28.49 -0.70 -25.11
C ILE A 383 28.63 -1.61 -26.32
N GLY A 384 29.01 -1.01 -27.46
CA GLY A 384 29.34 -1.80 -28.66
C GLY A 384 30.65 -2.59 -28.47
N MET A 385 30.77 -3.73 -29.12
CA MET A 385 32.00 -4.56 -29.14
C MET A 385 33.05 -4.05 -30.08
N ASP A 386 32.95 -2.85 -30.60
CA ASP A 386 33.95 -2.24 -31.50
C ASP A 386 34.96 -1.38 -30.68
N ASP A 387 36.17 -1.25 -31.22
CA ASP A 387 37.29 -0.59 -30.54
C ASP A 387 36.99 0.82 -30.07
N GLU A 388 36.17 1.59 -30.81
CA GLU A 388 35.79 2.95 -30.46
C GLU A 388 34.85 2.99 -29.22
N SER A 389 33.92 2.04 -29.12
CA SER A 389 33.02 1.88 -27.98
C SER A 389 33.77 1.43 -26.73
N LEU A 390 34.73 0.50 -26.89
CA LEU A 390 35.59 0.03 -25.81
C LEU A 390 36.47 1.12 -25.24
N VAL A 391 37.15 1.90 -26.10
CA VAL A 391 37.94 3.08 -25.68
C VAL A 391 37.07 4.09 -24.92
N THR A 392 35.84 4.29 -25.36
CA THR A 392 34.94 5.19 -24.70
C THR A 392 34.52 4.68 -23.30
N PHE A 393 34.27 3.37 -23.19
CA PHE A 393 33.95 2.71 -21.94
C PHE A 393 35.12 2.82 -20.95
N LEU A 394 36.32 2.47 -21.38
CA LEU A 394 37.51 2.58 -20.55
C LEU A 394 37.79 4.00 -20.10
N HIS A 395 37.57 4.99 -20.97
CA HIS A 395 37.71 6.39 -20.59
C HIS A 395 36.65 6.84 -19.56
N MET A 396 35.41 6.31 -19.66
CA MET A 396 34.40 6.56 -18.62
C MET A 396 34.81 5.94 -17.29
N MET A 397 35.29 4.71 -17.29
CA MET A 397 35.73 4.01 -16.08
C MET A 397 36.92 4.71 -15.41
N ARG A 398 37.91 5.19 -16.19
CA ARG A 398 39.01 6.04 -15.69
C ARG A 398 38.50 7.29 -14.99
N ASN A 399 37.60 8.04 -15.62
CA ASN A 399 37.02 9.24 -15.02
C ASN A 399 36.20 8.99 -13.74
N LEU A 400 35.82 7.75 -13.48
CA LEU A 400 35.10 7.32 -12.28
C LEU A 400 36.02 6.77 -11.18
N GLY A 401 37.36 6.82 -11.37
CA GLY A 401 38.34 6.46 -10.36
C GLY A 401 38.86 5.02 -10.47
N MET A 402 38.65 4.36 -11.59
CA MET A 402 39.14 2.98 -11.79
C MET A 402 40.67 2.92 -11.79
N GLU A 403 41.34 3.93 -12.33
CA GLU A 403 42.80 3.97 -12.43
C GLU A 403 43.45 4.05 -11.04
N GLU A 404 42.90 4.90 -10.18
CA GLU A 404 43.33 5.03 -8.80
C GLU A 404 43.11 3.73 -8.01
N ALA A 405 41.97 3.05 -8.22
CA ALA A 405 41.67 1.78 -7.59
C ALA A 405 42.64 0.64 -8.05
N LEU A 406 42.99 0.61 -9.34
CA LEU A 406 43.96 -0.35 -9.89
C LEU A 406 45.36 -0.11 -9.32
N GLN A 407 45.82 1.15 -9.22
CA GLN A 407 47.10 1.51 -8.62
C GLN A 407 47.14 1.14 -7.13
N GLU A 408 46.09 1.38 -6.37
CA GLU A 408 45.99 0.96 -4.95
C GLU A 408 46.07 -0.56 -4.78
N PHE A 409 45.52 -1.34 -5.75
CA PHE A 409 45.62 -2.79 -5.78
C PHE A 409 47.02 -3.28 -6.15
N GLY A 410 47.85 -2.45 -6.78
CA GLY A 410 49.23 -2.74 -7.16
C GLY A 410 49.39 -3.40 -8.54
N VAL A 411 48.59 -2.99 -9.50
CA VAL A 411 48.67 -3.41 -10.91
C VAL A 411 49.94 -2.86 -11.53
N GLN A 412 50.59 -3.67 -12.39
CA GLN A 412 51.82 -3.29 -13.10
C GLN A 412 51.58 -3.19 -14.60
N ASP A 413 52.46 -2.46 -15.32
CA ASP A 413 52.43 -2.38 -16.77
C ASP A 413 52.54 -3.78 -17.42
N GLY A 414 51.60 -4.08 -18.28
CA GLY A 414 51.49 -5.37 -18.95
C GLY A 414 50.59 -6.39 -18.29
N ASP A 415 50.03 -6.05 -17.12
CA ASP A 415 49.01 -6.90 -16.48
C ASP A 415 47.70 -6.92 -17.28
N THR A 416 47.09 -8.08 -17.38
CA THR A 416 45.79 -8.24 -18.04
C THR A 416 44.67 -7.88 -17.10
N VAL A 417 43.84 -6.90 -17.51
CA VAL A 417 42.66 -6.45 -16.75
C VAL A 417 41.38 -6.87 -17.46
N LYS A 418 40.48 -7.51 -16.74
CA LYS A 418 39.13 -7.93 -17.18
C LYS A 418 38.05 -7.13 -16.51
N ILE A 419 37.15 -6.52 -17.29
CA ILE A 419 35.93 -5.83 -16.81
C ILE A 419 34.75 -6.45 -17.57
N ALA A 420 33.93 -7.24 -16.91
CA ALA A 420 32.89 -8.04 -17.54
C ALA A 420 33.48 -8.88 -18.72
N ASP A 421 32.98 -8.63 -19.93
CA ASP A 421 33.43 -9.31 -21.15
C ASP A 421 34.58 -8.60 -21.91
N VAL A 422 35.14 -7.53 -21.31
CA VAL A 422 36.20 -6.70 -21.90
C VAL A 422 37.54 -7.04 -21.26
N GLU A 423 38.52 -7.39 -22.07
CA GLU A 423 39.88 -7.71 -21.65
C GLU A 423 40.88 -6.76 -22.34
N PHE A 424 41.81 -6.20 -21.55
CA PHE A 424 42.83 -5.29 -22.06
C PHE A 424 44.09 -5.35 -21.22
N GLU A 425 45.21 -4.96 -21.79
CA GLU A 425 46.50 -4.81 -21.10
C GLU A 425 46.56 -3.42 -20.45
N TYR A 426 46.95 -3.40 -19.15
CA TYR A 426 47.16 -2.14 -18.42
C TYR A 426 48.50 -1.53 -18.79
N PHE A 427 48.48 -0.23 -19.08
CA PHE A 427 49.65 0.64 -19.23
C PHE A 427 49.36 1.97 -18.59
N GLU A 428 50.30 2.48 -17.80
CA GLU A 428 50.18 3.76 -17.05
C GLU A 428 50.17 5.01 -18.00
#